data_bd8c9965a69dff8c9a83acaa4b60478f
#
_entry.id   bd8c9965a69dff8c9a83acaa4b60478f
#
_cell.length_a   1.000
_cell.length_b   1.000
_cell.length_c   1.000
_cell.angle_alpha   90.00
_cell.angle_beta   90.00
_cell.angle_gamma   90.00
#
_symmetry.space_group_name_H-M   'P 1'
#
loop_
_entity.id
_entity.type
_entity.pdbx_description
1 polymer ?
#
loop_
_entity_poly.entity_id
_entity_poly.type
_entity_poly.pdbx_seq_one_letter_code
_entity_poly.pdbx_strand_id
1 'polypeptide(L)'
;MDLRKAYGNYPIPLRAYALRWMLPAVIGAALALMAVVLYVPGLTAVLVGLIACITSVAVLFVALHPVILWQRRGRAVDEEMHLFITRMGVITSQEIPRITFIELLRRMEEYQEMGKEVSKIFYYVRVWRLTLSSAARRVSHQTPSTMLSDFLERFAFSIEGGETESEFFANEQDVVLDEYAIRYEGVLRDMDLMKEIFVAMIVASMFVIAIVAFIPILTGKSVTSLMALGIFLFTIIEIGFLYIVSSGMPREFTWQRTGIRITEERRIEKAIALSSMAVAVMAMGLAAIGATRMGEELGFWSYRSWPFLVAIAITPLAVPGYLALVEEDRIMRRNDQFPAFIRALGSSAEAKSIAAVTALRKLSRHDFGPLTANIVGLSQRLSTGIDARASWRRFGAETGSDLIAKFSDMYVEGFRAGGRSREMTNLISRNFVRILGLRKKRYQSASEMTGMLYGVMIAISFAMYITVEVLDRIQRLYQDVQTPVAFETVAVLEYSFFSEELMAGIILVLVVSHSFISALLFRVMSGGHKAGSLIHFVAMVWVAAIVSIVVAEAMEYLMPGI
;
A
#
# COMPACT_ATOMS: atom_id res chain seq x y z
N MET A 1 5.37 11.67 23.63
CA MET A 1 6.25 10.70 22.97
C MET A 1 7.18 10.09 24.00
N ASP A 2 7.04 8.82 24.33
CA ASP A 2 7.72 8.21 25.48
C ASP A 2 9.05 7.57 25.04
N LEU A 3 10.06 8.42 24.80
CA LEU A 3 11.41 8.04 24.38
C LEU A 3 12.00 6.97 25.30
N ARG A 4 11.76 7.11 26.62
CA ARG A 4 12.28 6.17 27.62
C ARG A 4 11.73 4.76 27.44
N LYS A 5 10.44 4.61 27.10
CA LYS A 5 9.83 3.30 26.83
C LYS A 5 10.34 2.71 25.51
N ALA A 6 10.48 3.53 24.46
CA ALA A 6 10.97 3.07 23.16
C ALA A 6 12.41 2.49 23.25
N TYR A 7 13.31 3.20 23.93
CA TYR A 7 14.69 2.74 24.12
C TYR A 7 14.81 1.63 25.16
N GLY A 8 13.96 1.64 26.21
CA GLY A 8 13.96 0.61 27.26
C GLY A 8 13.50 -0.77 26.78
N ASN A 9 12.61 -0.82 25.79
CA ASN A 9 12.08 -2.06 25.20
C ASN A 9 12.73 -2.43 23.85
N TYR A 10 13.81 -1.74 23.46
CA TYR A 10 14.57 -2.09 22.27
C TYR A 10 15.41 -3.36 22.53
N PRO A 11 15.57 -4.28 21.54
CA PRO A 11 16.28 -5.54 21.72
C PRO A 11 17.74 -5.40 22.15
N ILE A 12 18.34 -4.22 21.92
CA ILE A 12 19.74 -3.92 22.26
C ILE A 12 19.74 -2.81 23.32
N PRO A 13 20.49 -2.96 24.41
CA PRO A 13 20.56 -1.93 25.44
C PRO A 13 21.09 -0.61 24.88
N LEU A 14 20.57 0.51 25.37
CA LEU A 14 20.83 1.86 24.86
C LEU A 14 22.33 2.14 24.64
N ARG A 15 23.19 1.71 25.58
CA ARG A 15 24.65 1.88 25.49
C ARG A 15 25.25 1.16 24.28
N ALA A 16 24.80 -0.08 24.04
CA ALA A 16 25.27 -0.87 22.90
C ALA A 16 24.72 -0.31 21.57
N TYR A 17 23.47 0.20 21.56
CA TYR A 17 22.90 0.86 20.41
C TYR A 17 23.65 2.16 20.05
N ALA A 18 23.94 2.99 21.04
CA ALA A 18 24.68 4.23 20.87
C ALA A 18 26.09 3.97 20.30
N LEU A 19 26.82 2.98 20.85
CA LEU A 19 28.17 2.63 20.38
C LEU A 19 28.17 1.96 18.99
N ARG A 20 27.17 1.10 18.70
CA ARG A 20 27.20 0.26 17.50
C ARG A 20 26.58 0.94 16.27
N TRP A 21 25.63 1.87 16.46
CA TRP A 21 24.88 2.49 15.38
C TRP A 21 24.96 4.02 15.37
N MET A 22 24.77 4.69 16.52
CA MET A 22 24.78 6.15 16.54
C MET A 22 26.18 6.74 16.36
N LEU A 23 27.17 6.22 17.09
CA LEU A 23 28.55 6.69 17.01
C LEU A 23 29.15 6.53 15.60
N PRO A 24 29.06 5.36 14.93
CA PRO A 24 29.52 5.22 13.55
C PRO A 24 28.76 6.10 12.56
N ALA A 25 27.45 6.33 12.75
CA ALA A 25 26.68 7.23 11.90
C ALA A 25 27.16 8.67 12.01
N VAL A 26 27.41 9.16 13.21
CA VAL A 26 27.95 10.52 13.46
C VAL A 26 29.37 10.66 12.89
N ILE A 27 30.24 9.69 13.16
CA ILE A 27 31.62 9.69 12.63
C ILE A 27 31.60 9.62 11.10
N GLY A 28 30.79 8.74 10.51
CA GLY A 28 30.64 8.62 9.06
C GLY A 28 30.14 9.90 8.40
N ALA A 29 29.17 10.57 9.01
CA ALA A 29 28.67 11.85 8.55
C ALA A 29 29.74 12.96 8.61
N ALA A 30 30.51 13.01 9.70
CA ALA A 30 31.59 13.96 9.86
C ALA A 30 32.72 13.73 8.85
N LEU A 31 33.11 12.45 8.63
CA LEU A 31 34.13 12.07 7.65
C LEU A 31 33.67 12.36 6.22
N ALA A 32 32.39 12.11 5.88
CA ALA A 32 31.83 12.42 4.58
C ALA A 32 31.87 13.94 4.30
N LEU A 33 31.46 14.76 5.27
CA LEU A 33 31.54 16.22 5.18
C LEU A 33 32.99 16.70 5.02
N MET A 34 33.90 16.15 5.80
CA MET A 34 35.33 16.49 5.74
C MET A 34 35.94 16.08 4.40
N ALA A 35 35.63 14.90 3.91
CA ALA A 35 36.10 14.43 2.60
C ALA A 35 35.62 15.33 1.46
N VAL A 36 34.34 15.73 1.47
CA VAL A 36 33.79 16.64 0.44
C VAL A 36 34.50 18.00 0.47
N VAL A 37 34.71 18.57 1.63
CA VAL A 37 35.38 19.87 1.79
C VAL A 37 36.86 19.82 1.34
N LEU A 38 37.56 18.69 1.60
CA LEU A 38 38.98 18.55 1.29
C LEU A 38 39.27 18.15 -0.17
N TYR A 39 38.44 17.29 -0.79
CA TYR A 39 38.72 16.68 -2.07
C TYR A 39 38.02 17.33 -3.27
N VAL A 40 37.05 18.23 -3.03
CA VAL A 40 36.32 18.91 -4.11
C VAL A 40 36.51 20.42 -3.99
N PRO A 41 37.68 20.96 -4.44
CA PRO A 41 37.94 22.40 -4.44
C PRO A 41 37.00 23.09 -5.44
N GLY A 42 36.31 24.13 -5.01
CA GLY A 42 35.36 24.89 -5.84
C GLY A 42 33.88 24.54 -5.63
N LEU A 43 33.54 23.71 -4.63
CA LEU A 43 32.16 23.44 -4.27
C LEU A 43 31.49 24.74 -3.76
N THR A 44 30.32 25.05 -4.34
CA THR A 44 29.52 26.19 -3.84
C THR A 44 29.03 25.93 -2.41
N ALA A 45 28.94 26.96 -1.60
CA ALA A 45 28.42 26.86 -0.22
C ALA A 45 27.06 26.16 -0.15
N VAL A 46 26.26 26.24 -1.22
CA VAL A 46 24.96 25.57 -1.36
C VAL A 46 25.10 24.05 -1.38
N LEU A 47 26.07 23.51 -2.14
CA LEU A 47 26.29 22.05 -2.23
C LEU A 47 26.83 21.47 -0.90
N VAL A 48 27.72 22.21 -0.23
CA VAL A 48 28.18 21.83 1.12
C VAL A 48 27.02 21.84 2.11
N GLY A 49 26.16 22.85 2.06
CA GLY A 49 24.96 22.92 2.89
C GLY A 49 23.97 21.76 2.63
N LEU A 50 23.79 21.36 1.37
CA LEU A 50 22.91 20.26 0.99
C LEU A 50 23.46 18.91 1.49
N ILE A 51 24.76 18.67 1.38
CA ILE A 51 25.41 17.45 1.90
C ILE A 51 25.34 17.44 3.44
N ALA A 52 25.57 18.57 4.10
CA ALA A 52 25.41 18.69 5.55
C ALA A 52 23.97 18.42 6.00
N CYS A 53 22.96 18.86 5.24
CA CYS A 53 21.56 18.55 5.49
C CYS A 53 21.27 17.06 5.35
N ILE A 54 21.71 16.42 4.27
CA ILE A 54 21.52 14.97 4.02
C ILE A 54 22.16 14.14 5.13
N THR A 55 23.39 14.44 5.51
CA THR A 55 24.10 13.69 6.56
C THR A 55 23.45 13.90 7.94
N SER A 56 22.96 15.11 8.24
CA SER A 56 22.22 15.39 9.46
C SER A 56 20.90 14.63 9.54
N VAL A 57 20.15 14.54 8.42
CA VAL A 57 18.92 13.75 8.33
C VAL A 57 19.21 12.26 8.52
N ALA A 58 20.30 11.74 7.96
CA ALA A 58 20.70 10.34 8.15
C ALA A 58 21.02 10.02 9.62
N VAL A 59 21.76 10.88 10.30
CA VAL A 59 22.05 10.72 11.74
C VAL A 59 20.78 10.78 12.58
N LEU A 60 19.89 11.73 12.29
CA LEU A 60 18.60 11.87 12.95
C LEU A 60 17.72 10.63 12.76
N PHE A 61 17.72 10.06 11.55
CA PHE A 61 17.00 8.82 11.25
C PHE A 61 17.50 7.65 12.09
N VAL A 62 18.83 7.46 12.20
CA VAL A 62 19.43 6.44 13.06
C VAL A 62 19.03 6.67 14.53
N ALA A 63 19.09 7.91 15.01
CA ALA A 63 18.68 8.24 16.37
C ALA A 63 17.21 7.94 16.64
N LEU A 64 16.31 8.23 15.70
CA LEU A 64 14.86 8.01 15.87
C LEU A 64 14.40 6.57 15.57
N HIS A 65 15.26 5.74 14.99
CA HIS A 65 14.90 4.38 14.56
C HIS A 65 14.24 3.51 15.66
N PRO A 66 14.72 3.46 16.93
CA PRO A 66 14.04 2.70 17.98
C PRO A 66 12.62 3.20 18.26
N VAL A 67 12.41 4.51 18.18
CA VAL A 67 11.09 5.14 18.39
C VAL A 67 10.14 4.78 17.24
N ILE A 68 10.65 4.83 16.02
CA ILE A 68 9.90 4.44 14.83
C ILE A 68 9.47 2.96 14.92
N LEU A 69 10.38 2.08 15.35
CA LEU A 69 10.04 0.67 15.53
C LEU A 69 9.01 0.45 16.64
N TRP A 70 9.13 1.15 17.75
CA TRP A 70 8.17 1.10 18.86
C TRP A 70 6.77 1.51 18.41
N GLN A 71 6.68 2.64 17.71
CA GLN A 71 5.40 3.13 17.16
C GLN A 71 4.82 2.20 16.09
N ARG A 72 5.66 1.59 15.24
CA ARG A 72 5.22 0.61 14.24
C ARG A 72 4.64 -0.64 14.91
N ARG A 73 5.26 -1.13 15.98
CA ARG A 73 4.72 -2.26 16.76
C ARG A 73 3.41 -1.90 17.42
N GLY A 74 3.31 -0.72 18.05
CA GLY A 74 2.07 -0.24 18.64
C GLY A 74 0.92 -0.19 17.63
N ARG A 75 1.16 0.40 16.46
CA ARG A 75 0.17 0.43 15.36
C ARG A 75 -0.21 -0.97 14.88
N ALA A 76 0.74 -1.90 14.75
CA ALA A 76 0.45 -3.27 14.34
C ALA A 76 -0.44 -4.00 15.35
N VAL A 77 -0.28 -3.74 16.66
CA VAL A 77 -1.17 -4.27 17.70
C VAL A 77 -2.55 -3.62 17.62
N ASP A 78 -2.63 -2.30 17.48
CA ASP A 78 -3.91 -1.57 17.36
C ASP A 78 -4.73 -2.05 16.14
N GLU A 79 -4.06 -2.33 15.01
CA GLU A 79 -4.68 -2.86 13.79
C GLU A 79 -5.34 -4.23 14.00
N GLU A 80 -4.87 -5.04 14.96
CA GLU A 80 -5.37 -6.39 15.23
C GLU A 80 -6.40 -6.44 16.39
N MET A 81 -6.60 -5.33 17.13
CA MET A 81 -7.50 -5.30 18.29
C MET A 81 -8.92 -5.75 17.98
N HIS A 82 -9.48 -5.34 16.84
CA HIS A 82 -10.83 -5.72 16.41
C HIS A 82 -10.99 -7.23 16.19
N LEU A 83 -9.94 -7.89 15.71
CA LEU A 83 -9.92 -9.35 15.53
C LEU A 83 -9.72 -10.05 16.87
N PHE A 84 -8.86 -9.51 17.72
CA PHE A 84 -8.61 -10.04 19.05
C PHE A 84 -9.86 -10.04 19.91
N ILE A 85 -10.54 -8.88 20.02
CA ILE A 85 -11.76 -8.78 20.85
C ILE A 85 -12.88 -9.69 20.33
N THR A 86 -13.06 -9.76 19.01
CA THR A 86 -14.04 -10.65 18.40
C THR A 86 -13.73 -12.11 18.69
N ARG A 87 -12.48 -12.53 18.53
CA ARG A 87 -12.06 -13.90 18.83
C ARG A 87 -12.28 -14.27 20.29
N MET A 88 -11.86 -13.39 21.19
CA MET A 88 -12.04 -13.61 22.62
C MET A 88 -13.53 -13.70 22.97
N GLY A 89 -14.38 -12.81 22.46
CA GLY A 89 -15.80 -12.89 22.66
C GLY A 89 -16.45 -14.15 22.11
N VAL A 90 -15.97 -14.66 20.97
CA VAL A 90 -16.43 -15.95 20.39
C VAL A 90 -16.03 -17.12 21.28
N ILE A 91 -14.79 -17.16 21.77
CA ILE A 91 -14.27 -18.25 22.62
C ILE A 91 -14.91 -18.21 24.00
N THR A 92 -15.05 -17.03 24.60
CA THR A 92 -15.65 -16.83 25.93
C THR A 92 -17.17 -16.73 25.91
N SER A 93 -17.84 -16.95 24.78
CA SER A 93 -19.33 -17.00 24.70
C SER A 93 -19.97 -18.04 25.62
N GLN A 94 -19.16 -18.95 26.14
CA GLN A 94 -19.48 -19.82 27.29
C GLN A 94 -18.48 -19.58 28.40
N GLU A 95 -18.91 -19.87 29.62
CA GLU A 95 -18.04 -19.89 30.79
C GLU A 95 -16.98 -20.99 30.61
N ILE A 96 -15.75 -20.58 30.30
CA ILE A 96 -14.60 -21.47 30.22
C ILE A 96 -13.80 -21.42 31.53
N PRO A 97 -13.26 -22.55 31.99
CA PRO A 97 -12.37 -22.53 33.14
C PRO A 97 -11.19 -21.57 32.93
N ARG A 98 -10.84 -20.78 33.96
CA ARG A 98 -9.75 -19.79 33.90
C ARG A 98 -8.41 -20.40 33.43
N ILE A 99 -8.14 -21.65 33.77
CA ILE A 99 -6.94 -22.37 33.30
C ILE A 99 -6.98 -22.53 31.77
N THR A 100 -8.12 -22.88 31.20
CA THR A 100 -8.31 -23.01 29.74
C THR A 100 -8.18 -21.66 29.05
N PHE A 101 -8.73 -20.60 29.65
CA PHE A 101 -8.58 -19.23 29.16
C PHE A 101 -7.09 -18.82 29.06
N ILE A 102 -6.32 -19.04 30.12
CA ILE A 102 -4.89 -18.73 30.14
C ILE A 102 -4.11 -19.54 29.09
N GLU A 103 -4.46 -20.81 28.86
CA GLU A 103 -3.84 -21.66 27.83
C GLU A 103 -4.18 -21.18 26.41
N LEU A 104 -5.37 -20.61 26.21
CA LEU A 104 -5.74 -19.99 24.94
C LEU A 104 -4.92 -18.74 24.63
N LEU A 105 -4.57 -17.93 25.65
CA LEU A 105 -3.69 -16.77 25.47
C LEU A 105 -2.29 -17.18 24.95
N ARG A 106 -1.78 -18.33 25.39
CA ARG A 106 -0.52 -18.88 24.85
C ARG A 106 -0.60 -19.20 23.37
N ARG A 107 -1.70 -19.80 22.91
CA ARG A 107 -1.89 -20.15 21.50
C ARG A 107 -2.00 -18.93 20.59
N MET A 108 -2.22 -17.75 21.16
CA MET A 108 -2.24 -16.50 20.42
C MET A 108 -0.87 -16.05 19.89
N GLU A 109 0.25 -16.64 20.34
CA GLU A 109 1.59 -16.38 19.76
C GLU A 109 1.65 -16.63 18.25
N GLU A 110 0.79 -17.50 17.72
CA GLU A 110 0.65 -17.73 16.27
C GLU A 110 0.12 -16.48 15.52
N TYR A 111 -0.42 -15.49 16.25
CA TYR A 111 -0.99 -14.26 15.70
C TYR A 111 -0.05 -13.09 15.89
N GLN A 112 0.67 -12.74 14.86
CA GLN A 112 1.51 -11.54 14.69
C GLN A 112 1.92 -10.79 15.99
N GLU A 113 1.92 -9.45 15.97
CA GLU A 113 2.38 -8.66 17.12
C GLU A 113 1.40 -8.65 18.30
N MET A 114 0.09 -8.69 18.04
CA MET A 114 -0.94 -8.78 19.08
C MET A 114 -0.79 -10.05 19.93
N GLY A 115 -0.64 -11.19 19.26
CA GLY A 115 -0.45 -12.47 19.94
C GLY A 115 0.79 -12.49 20.83
N LYS A 116 1.89 -11.88 20.38
CA LYS A 116 3.13 -11.76 21.17
C LYS A 116 2.93 -10.94 22.45
N GLU A 117 2.13 -9.85 22.37
CA GLU A 117 1.86 -9.03 23.55
C GLU A 117 0.96 -9.76 24.56
N VAL A 118 -0.10 -10.40 24.06
CA VAL A 118 -1.08 -11.09 24.91
C VAL A 118 -0.49 -12.36 25.52
N SER A 119 0.35 -13.11 24.81
CA SER A 119 1.00 -14.32 25.33
C SER A 119 1.94 -14.04 26.51
N LYS A 120 2.41 -12.81 26.68
CA LYS A 120 3.17 -12.41 27.89
C LYS A 120 2.35 -12.59 29.17
N ILE A 121 1.01 -12.41 29.10
CA ILE A 121 0.13 -12.65 30.26
C ILE A 121 0.25 -14.11 30.71
N PHE A 122 0.21 -15.07 29.78
CA PHE A 122 0.40 -16.49 30.08
C PHE A 122 1.74 -16.72 30.79
N TYR A 123 2.82 -16.12 30.27
CA TYR A 123 4.15 -16.25 30.87
C TYR A 123 4.19 -15.69 32.30
N TYR A 124 3.64 -14.51 32.55
CA TYR A 124 3.59 -13.92 33.88
C TYR A 124 2.75 -14.74 34.86
N VAL A 125 1.63 -15.32 34.44
CA VAL A 125 0.79 -16.16 35.29
C VAL A 125 1.46 -17.51 35.57
N ARG A 126 2.02 -18.19 34.58
CA ARG A 126 2.54 -19.56 34.72
C ARG A 126 3.93 -19.62 35.32
N VAL A 127 4.85 -18.74 34.88
CA VAL A 127 6.27 -18.75 35.32
C VAL A 127 6.46 -17.89 36.56
N TRP A 128 5.90 -16.67 36.55
CA TRP A 128 6.08 -15.74 37.67
C TRP A 128 5.01 -15.88 38.77
N ARG A 129 4.04 -16.76 38.59
CA ARG A 129 2.95 -17.01 39.54
C ARG A 129 2.14 -15.78 39.91
N LEU A 130 2.04 -14.79 39.04
CA LEU A 130 1.22 -13.62 39.25
C LEU A 130 -0.28 -13.97 39.08
N THR A 131 -1.16 -13.20 39.72
CA THR A 131 -2.60 -13.25 39.44
C THR A 131 -2.87 -12.77 38.03
N LEU A 132 -3.99 -13.16 37.43
CA LEU A 132 -4.37 -12.76 36.07
C LEU A 132 -4.44 -11.23 35.94
N SER A 133 -5.04 -10.54 36.92
CA SER A 133 -5.14 -9.08 36.96
C SER A 133 -3.75 -8.41 37.06
N SER A 134 -2.88 -8.89 37.95
CA SER A 134 -1.51 -8.35 38.07
C SER A 134 -0.68 -8.58 36.81
N ALA A 135 -0.85 -9.73 36.16
CA ALA A 135 -0.19 -10.04 34.89
C ALA A 135 -0.68 -9.12 33.75
N ALA A 136 -2.00 -8.91 33.64
CA ALA A 136 -2.58 -8.00 32.67
C ALA A 136 -2.10 -6.56 32.87
N ARG A 137 -2.11 -6.04 34.11
CA ARG A 137 -1.61 -4.70 34.46
C ARG A 137 -0.10 -4.56 34.17
N ARG A 138 0.67 -5.60 34.35
CA ARG A 138 2.10 -5.56 34.00
C ARG A 138 2.33 -5.47 32.49
N VAL A 139 1.53 -6.18 31.69
CA VAL A 139 1.61 -6.11 30.23
C VAL A 139 1.09 -4.76 29.73
N SER A 140 0.03 -4.18 30.35
CA SER A 140 -0.47 -2.85 29.98
C SER A 140 0.61 -1.77 30.02
N HIS A 141 1.46 -1.79 31.04
CA HIS A 141 2.57 -0.83 31.17
C HIS A 141 3.72 -1.08 30.18
N GLN A 142 3.85 -2.26 29.61
CA GLN A 142 4.96 -2.67 28.73
C GLN A 142 4.59 -2.65 27.24
N THR A 143 3.30 -2.68 26.89
CA THR A 143 2.87 -2.71 25.49
C THR A 143 3.11 -1.38 24.78
N PRO A 144 3.46 -1.41 23.48
CA PRO A 144 3.58 -0.19 22.68
C PRO A 144 2.24 0.39 22.25
N SER A 145 1.14 -0.38 22.38
CA SER A 145 -0.21 0.01 21.99
C SER A 145 -0.92 0.67 23.15
N THR A 146 -1.44 1.89 22.95
CA THR A 146 -2.28 2.57 23.95
C THR A 146 -3.63 1.89 24.09
N MET A 147 -4.23 1.45 22.97
CA MET A 147 -5.50 0.75 22.96
C MET A 147 -5.46 -0.56 23.75
N LEU A 148 -4.38 -1.36 23.53
CA LEU A 148 -4.20 -2.59 24.32
C LEU A 148 -3.89 -2.29 25.77
N SER A 149 -3.12 -1.24 26.07
CA SER A 149 -2.81 -0.81 27.44
C SER A 149 -4.09 -0.50 28.21
N ASP A 150 -4.94 0.38 27.68
CA ASP A 150 -6.18 0.80 28.31
C ASP A 150 -7.18 -0.37 28.46
N PHE A 151 -7.26 -1.23 27.43
CA PHE A 151 -8.04 -2.45 27.48
C PHE A 151 -7.58 -3.40 28.60
N LEU A 152 -6.26 -3.65 28.73
CA LEU A 152 -5.72 -4.53 29.77
C LEU A 152 -5.87 -3.96 31.18
N GLU A 153 -5.86 -2.63 31.34
CA GLU A 153 -6.15 -1.99 32.62
C GLU A 153 -7.61 -2.18 33.02
N ARG A 154 -8.57 -1.96 32.09
CA ARG A 154 -9.99 -2.25 32.33
C ARG A 154 -10.23 -3.72 32.62
N PHE A 155 -9.56 -4.63 31.88
CA PHE A 155 -9.63 -6.07 32.14
C PHE A 155 -9.11 -6.42 33.54
N ALA A 156 -7.96 -5.89 33.95
CA ALA A 156 -7.41 -6.14 35.28
C ALA A 156 -8.36 -5.65 36.39
N PHE A 157 -8.93 -4.46 36.22
CA PHE A 157 -9.88 -3.88 37.18
C PHE A 157 -11.16 -4.70 37.29
N SER A 158 -11.74 -5.13 36.17
CA SER A 158 -12.95 -5.94 36.11
C SER A 158 -12.76 -7.30 36.80
N ILE A 159 -11.65 -7.99 36.52
CA ILE A 159 -11.32 -9.28 37.18
C ILE A 159 -11.09 -9.11 38.68
N GLU A 160 -10.47 -8.01 39.13
CA GLU A 160 -10.35 -7.67 40.55
C GLU A 160 -11.71 -7.40 41.22
N GLY A 161 -12.66 -6.82 40.46
CA GLY A 161 -14.05 -6.60 40.88
C GLY A 161 -14.91 -7.86 40.94
N GLY A 162 -14.39 -9.01 40.48
CA GLY A 162 -15.09 -10.30 40.50
C GLY A 162 -15.92 -10.59 39.24
N GLU A 163 -15.84 -9.76 38.20
CA GLU A 163 -16.50 -10.04 36.92
C GLU A 163 -15.81 -11.25 36.23
N THR A 164 -16.59 -12.07 35.54
CA THR A 164 -16.06 -13.20 34.81
C THR A 164 -15.42 -12.74 33.49
N GLU A 165 -14.48 -13.52 32.95
CA GLU A 165 -13.87 -13.25 31.67
C GLU A 165 -14.92 -13.17 30.55
N SER A 166 -15.96 -14.01 30.63
CA SER A 166 -17.06 -14.04 29.65
C SER A 166 -17.87 -12.73 29.65
N GLU A 167 -18.28 -12.26 30.84
CA GLU A 167 -19.01 -11.01 30.99
C GLU A 167 -18.21 -9.81 30.52
N PHE A 168 -16.93 -9.73 30.93
CA PHE A 168 -16.03 -8.66 30.51
C PHE A 168 -15.91 -8.59 28.98
N PHE A 169 -15.57 -9.72 28.32
CA PHE A 169 -15.42 -9.73 26.86
C PHE A 169 -16.73 -9.45 26.13
N ALA A 170 -17.88 -9.83 26.67
CA ALA A 170 -19.17 -9.49 26.11
C ALA A 170 -19.43 -7.97 26.14
N ASN A 171 -19.14 -7.32 27.28
CA ASN A 171 -19.35 -5.90 27.49
C ASN A 171 -18.35 -5.03 26.69
N GLU A 172 -17.09 -5.48 26.58
CA GLU A 172 -16.02 -4.74 25.88
C GLU A 172 -16.08 -4.84 24.35
N GLN A 173 -16.91 -5.72 23.76
CA GLN A 173 -17.02 -5.87 22.29
C GLN A 173 -17.30 -4.54 21.60
N ASP A 174 -18.35 -3.85 22.02
CA ASP A 174 -18.77 -2.62 21.37
C ASP A 174 -17.79 -1.47 21.67
N VAL A 175 -17.27 -1.39 22.91
CA VAL A 175 -16.28 -0.36 23.31
C VAL A 175 -15.02 -0.43 22.44
N VAL A 176 -14.41 -1.61 22.32
CA VAL A 176 -13.18 -1.79 21.53
C VAL A 176 -13.41 -1.60 20.03
N LEU A 177 -14.56 -2.08 19.51
CA LEU A 177 -14.89 -1.89 18.10
C LEU A 177 -15.23 -0.45 17.75
N ASP A 178 -15.84 0.32 18.69
CA ASP A 178 -16.06 1.75 18.50
C ASP A 178 -14.74 2.52 18.53
N GLU A 179 -13.86 2.24 19.48
CA GLU A 179 -12.54 2.84 19.55
C GLU A 179 -11.71 2.53 18.28
N TYR A 180 -11.77 1.28 17.81
CA TYR A 180 -11.14 0.89 16.54
C TYR A 180 -11.72 1.65 15.35
N ALA A 181 -13.05 1.81 15.28
CA ALA A 181 -13.70 2.55 14.20
C ALA A 181 -13.30 4.02 14.18
N ILE A 182 -13.23 4.69 15.34
CA ILE A 182 -12.80 6.08 15.47
C ILE A 182 -11.37 6.24 14.99
N ARG A 183 -10.45 5.35 15.39
CA ARG A 183 -9.05 5.36 14.93
C ARG A 183 -8.94 5.12 13.44
N TYR A 184 -9.70 4.18 12.91
CA TYR A 184 -9.73 3.87 11.47
C TYR A 184 -10.23 5.06 10.64
N GLU A 185 -11.28 5.74 11.09
CA GLU A 185 -11.78 6.97 10.47
C GLU A 185 -10.76 8.11 10.56
N GLY A 186 -9.96 8.16 11.63
CA GLY A 186 -8.80 9.05 11.73
C GLY A 186 -7.79 8.80 10.59
N VAL A 187 -7.42 7.54 10.35
CA VAL A 187 -6.52 7.17 9.25
C VAL A 187 -7.12 7.50 7.88
N LEU A 188 -8.43 7.36 7.69
CA LEU A 188 -9.09 7.77 6.44
C LEU A 188 -9.00 9.29 6.21
N ARG A 189 -9.15 10.10 7.26
CA ARG A 189 -8.93 11.56 7.15
C ARG A 189 -7.48 11.90 6.82
N ASP A 190 -6.52 11.22 7.43
CA ASP A 190 -5.10 11.38 7.09
C ASP A 190 -4.83 10.99 5.63
N MET A 191 -5.51 9.95 5.12
CA MET A 191 -5.44 9.53 3.72
C MET A 191 -5.97 10.63 2.78
N ASP A 192 -7.06 11.31 3.13
CA ASP A 192 -7.62 12.41 2.35
C ASP A 192 -6.65 13.60 2.30
N LEU A 193 -6.06 13.98 3.44
CA LEU A 193 -4.99 14.98 3.50
C LEU A 193 -3.77 14.59 2.63
N MET A 194 -3.36 13.32 2.66
CA MET A 194 -2.25 12.85 1.83
C MET A 194 -2.55 12.97 0.33
N LYS A 195 -3.81 12.74 -0.10
CA LYS A 195 -4.23 12.96 -1.50
C LYS A 195 -4.03 14.42 -1.91
N GLU A 196 -4.47 15.37 -1.09
CA GLU A 196 -4.33 16.80 -1.35
C GLU A 196 -2.86 17.23 -1.42
N ILE A 197 -2.04 16.78 -0.46
CA ILE A 197 -0.60 17.05 -0.43
C ILE A 197 0.08 16.48 -1.69
N PHE A 198 -0.30 15.28 -2.13
CA PHE A 198 0.26 14.66 -3.33
C PHE A 198 -0.01 15.50 -4.58
N VAL A 199 -1.25 15.92 -4.78
CA VAL A 199 -1.61 16.78 -5.93
C VAL A 199 -0.89 18.12 -5.87
N ALA A 200 -0.87 18.77 -4.71
CA ALA A 200 -0.17 20.05 -4.55
C ALA A 200 1.34 19.92 -4.82
N MET A 201 1.96 18.85 -4.33
CA MET A 201 3.39 18.54 -4.55
C MET A 201 3.68 18.35 -6.05
N ILE A 202 2.84 17.61 -6.75
CA ILE A 202 3.00 17.37 -8.19
C ILE A 202 2.87 18.69 -8.95
N VAL A 203 1.81 19.45 -8.71
CA VAL A 203 1.58 20.74 -9.40
C VAL A 203 2.75 21.71 -9.17
N ALA A 204 3.24 21.81 -7.93
CA ALA A 204 4.40 22.65 -7.62
C ALA A 204 5.67 22.15 -8.33
N SER A 205 5.92 20.87 -8.37
CA SER A 205 7.09 20.27 -9.05
C SER A 205 7.03 20.48 -10.56
N MET A 206 5.83 20.32 -11.16
CA MET A 206 5.62 20.61 -12.59
C MET A 206 5.94 22.05 -12.94
N PHE A 207 5.47 22.98 -12.11
CA PHE A 207 5.73 24.40 -12.32
C PHE A 207 7.23 24.70 -12.29
N VAL A 208 7.97 24.10 -11.35
CA VAL A 208 9.43 24.21 -11.28
C VAL A 208 10.09 23.63 -12.53
N ILE A 209 9.68 22.44 -13.00
CA ILE A 209 10.25 21.82 -14.20
C ILE A 209 9.97 22.66 -15.44
N ALA A 210 8.75 23.20 -15.57
CA ALA A 210 8.39 24.09 -16.67
C ALA A 210 9.26 25.36 -16.69
N ILE A 211 9.46 26.02 -15.53
CA ILE A 211 10.36 27.19 -15.43
C ILE A 211 11.79 26.81 -15.84
N VAL A 212 12.30 25.67 -15.34
CA VAL A 212 13.66 25.18 -15.68
C VAL A 212 13.81 25.00 -17.19
N ALA A 213 12.76 24.57 -17.89
CA ALA A 213 12.79 24.39 -19.34
C ALA A 213 13.00 25.72 -20.12
N PHE A 214 12.60 26.85 -19.56
CA PHE A 214 12.78 28.17 -20.17
C PHE A 214 14.12 28.87 -19.82
N ILE A 215 14.91 28.36 -18.88
CA ILE A 215 16.19 28.94 -18.47
C ILE A 215 17.18 29.11 -19.64
N PRO A 216 17.30 28.19 -20.65
CA PRO A 216 18.20 28.36 -21.76
C PRO A 216 17.97 29.60 -22.58
N ILE A 217 16.69 29.94 -22.78
CA ILE A 217 16.29 31.13 -23.55
C ILE A 217 16.88 32.39 -22.90
N LEU A 218 17.02 32.37 -21.56
CA LEU A 218 17.54 33.51 -20.79
C LEU A 218 19.06 33.48 -20.60
N THR A 219 19.67 32.30 -20.59
CA THR A 219 21.10 32.13 -20.18
C THR A 219 22.01 31.60 -21.24
N GLY A 220 21.50 31.09 -22.37
CA GLY A 220 22.27 30.46 -23.43
C GLY A 220 22.97 29.15 -23.07
N LYS A 221 22.67 28.55 -21.88
CA LYS A 221 23.27 27.30 -21.42
C LYS A 221 22.38 26.11 -21.73
N SER A 222 22.97 24.94 -22.03
CA SER A 222 22.20 23.74 -22.28
C SER A 222 21.37 23.32 -21.06
N VAL A 223 20.09 23.01 -21.24
CA VAL A 223 19.10 22.70 -20.20
C VAL A 223 19.00 21.23 -19.90
N THR A 224 19.43 20.38 -20.80
CA THR A 224 19.21 18.94 -20.73
C THR A 224 19.64 18.36 -19.39
N SER A 225 20.79 18.80 -18.87
CA SER A 225 21.29 18.37 -17.56
C SER A 225 20.44 18.87 -16.38
N LEU A 226 19.94 20.11 -16.45
CA LEU A 226 19.08 20.69 -15.41
C LEU A 226 17.70 20.03 -15.40
N MET A 227 17.10 19.78 -16.57
CA MET A 227 15.85 19.05 -16.68
C MET A 227 15.98 17.60 -16.21
N ALA A 228 17.04 16.90 -16.61
CA ALA A 228 17.31 15.55 -16.13
C ALA A 228 17.45 15.52 -14.59
N LEU A 229 18.14 16.49 -13.99
CA LEU A 229 18.23 16.64 -12.55
C LEU A 229 16.85 16.93 -11.92
N GLY A 230 16.07 17.83 -12.51
CA GLY A 230 14.73 18.18 -12.02
C GLY A 230 13.80 16.96 -12.02
N ILE A 231 13.79 16.17 -13.09
CA ILE A 231 13.00 14.94 -13.19
C ILE A 231 13.49 13.86 -12.23
N PHE A 232 14.78 13.73 -12.06
CA PHE A 232 15.35 12.81 -11.07
C PHE A 232 14.93 13.18 -9.64
N LEU A 233 15.01 14.46 -9.27
CA LEU A 233 14.56 14.95 -7.97
C LEU A 233 13.05 14.77 -7.79
N PHE A 234 12.26 15.05 -8.81
CA PHE A 234 10.82 14.83 -8.80
C PHE A 234 10.49 13.34 -8.52
N THR A 235 11.13 12.42 -9.23
CA THR A 235 10.94 10.98 -9.03
C THR A 235 11.31 10.54 -7.61
N ILE A 236 12.40 11.07 -7.06
CA ILE A 236 12.79 10.80 -5.66
C ILE A 236 11.72 11.30 -4.68
N ILE A 237 11.18 12.49 -4.90
CA ILE A 237 10.11 13.07 -4.06
C ILE A 237 8.87 12.17 -4.11
N GLU A 238 8.46 11.71 -5.29
CA GLU A 238 7.32 10.80 -5.45
C GLU A 238 7.55 9.45 -4.76
N ILE A 239 8.74 8.86 -4.88
CA ILE A 239 9.10 7.62 -4.19
C ILE A 239 9.08 7.83 -2.66
N GLY A 240 9.61 8.97 -2.20
CA GLY A 240 9.57 9.34 -0.80
C GLY A 240 8.13 9.48 -0.28
N PHE A 241 7.27 10.10 -1.07
CA PHE A 241 5.85 10.24 -0.74
C PHE A 241 5.15 8.86 -0.69
N LEU A 242 5.37 8.01 -1.69
CA LEU A 242 4.86 6.64 -1.71
C LEU A 242 5.30 5.85 -0.45
N TYR A 243 6.55 6.03 -0.02
CA TYR A 243 7.04 5.41 1.22
C TYR A 243 6.33 5.93 2.47
N ILE A 244 6.11 7.24 2.58
CA ILE A 244 5.37 7.86 3.70
C ILE A 244 3.95 7.30 3.76
N VAL A 245 3.23 7.32 2.64
CA VAL A 245 1.86 6.79 2.54
C VAL A 245 1.83 5.31 2.90
N SER A 246 2.73 4.50 2.31
CA SER A 246 2.77 3.06 2.58
C SER A 246 3.05 2.72 4.05
N SER A 247 3.74 3.63 4.76
CA SER A 247 4.04 3.49 6.18
C SER A 247 2.89 3.92 7.09
N GLY A 248 2.01 4.80 6.60
CA GLY A 248 0.85 5.33 7.33
C GLY A 248 -0.42 4.50 7.18
N MET A 249 -0.57 3.79 6.05
CA MET A 249 -1.78 3.03 5.76
C MET A 249 -1.90 1.74 6.59
N PRO A 250 -3.13 1.35 7.02
CA PRO A 250 -3.37 0.09 7.71
C PRO A 250 -2.94 -1.10 6.86
N ARG A 251 -2.28 -2.08 7.48
CA ARG A 251 -1.82 -3.32 6.83
C ARG A 251 -2.96 -4.34 6.67
N GLU A 252 -4.10 -3.89 6.23
CA GLU A 252 -5.21 -4.76 5.91
C GLU A 252 -5.08 -5.30 4.48
N PHE A 253 -5.31 -6.59 4.36
CA PHE A 253 -5.22 -7.27 3.08
C PHE A 253 -6.62 -7.68 2.63
N THR A 254 -6.93 -7.40 1.37
CA THR A 254 -8.14 -7.92 0.73
C THR A 254 -8.00 -9.42 0.47
N TRP A 255 -6.81 -9.82 0.01
CA TRP A 255 -6.49 -11.21 -0.35
C TRP A 255 -6.01 -12.02 0.85
N GLN A 256 -6.42 -13.29 0.89
CA GLN A 256 -6.10 -14.26 1.95
C GLN A 256 -4.58 -14.49 2.08
N ARG A 257 -4.14 -14.80 3.31
CA ARG A 257 -2.74 -15.09 3.67
C ARG A 257 -2.59 -16.41 4.44
N THR A 258 -3.45 -17.37 4.17
CA THR A 258 -3.44 -18.68 4.85
C THR A 258 -2.27 -19.59 4.46
N GLY A 259 -1.44 -19.17 3.51
CA GLY A 259 -0.36 -19.98 2.92
C GLY A 259 -0.83 -21.06 1.96
N ILE A 260 -2.13 -21.23 1.77
CA ILE A 260 -2.70 -22.14 0.78
C ILE A 260 -2.80 -21.40 -0.55
N ARG A 261 -2.02 -21.82 -1.55
CA ARG A 261 -2.09 -21.22 -2.89
C ARG A 261 -3.37 -21.61 -3.60
N ILE A 262 -4.16 -20.61 -3.96
CA ILE A 262 -5.39 -20.79 -4.75
C ILE A 262 -5.10 -20.70 -6.24
N THR A 263 -6.05 -21.20 -7.05
CA THR A 263 -5.92 -21.23 -8.51
C THR A 263 -5.82 -19.82 -9.10
N GLU A 264 -6.55 -18.87 -8.54
CA GLU A 264 -6.61 -17.47 -8.96
C GLU A 264 -5.27 -16.75 -8.77
N GLU A 265 -4.60 -16.94 -7.63
CA GLU A 265 -3.26 -16.40 -7.40
C GLU A 265 -2.25 -16.92 -8.43
N ARG A 266 -2.26 -18.24 -8.67
CA ARG A 266 -1.40 -18.85 -9.69
C ARG A 266 -1.70 -18.34 -11.10
N ARG A 267 -2.98 -18.06 -11.40
CA ARG A 267 -3.40 -17.51 -12.69
C ARG A 267 -2.84 -16.10 -12.88
N ILE A 268 -2.87 -15.26 -11.84
CA ILE A 268 -2.31 -13.90 -11.88
C ILE A 268 -0.78 -13.96 -11.98
N GLU A 269 -0.10 -14.79 -11.20
CA GLU A 269 1.36 -14.98 -11.28
C GLU A 269 1.78 -15.40 -12.71
N LYS A 270 1.09 -16.36 -13.32
CA LYS A 270 1.34 -16.79 -14.71
C LYS A 270 1.05 -15.66 -15.71
N ALA A 271 -0.03 -14.90 -15.50
CA ALA A 271 -0.36 -13.77 -16.36
C ALA A 271 0.71 -12.67 -16.29
N ILE A 272 1.27 -12.40 -15.11
CA ILE A 272 2.40 -11.44 -14.96
C ILE A 272 3.62 -11.94 -15.74
N ALA A 273 3.99 -13.23 -15.60
CA ALA A 273 5.14 -13.78 -16.31
C ALA A 273 4.94 -13.77 -17.83
N LEU A 274 3.75 -14.14 -18.33
CA LEU A 274 3.44 -14.14 -19.76
C LEU A 274 3.37 -12.70 -20.31
N SER A 275 2.78 -11.77 -19.59
CA SER A 275 2.67 -10.38 -20.04
C SER A 275 4.03 -9.69 -20.04
N SER A 276 4.92 -9.96 -19.08
CA SER A 276 6.28 -9.40 -19.09
C SER A 276 7.09 -9.93 -20.28
N MET A 277 6.94 -11.20 -20.62
CA MET A 277 7.54 -11.77 -21.83
C MET A 277 6.94 -11.15 -23.10
N ALA A 278 5.63 -10.96 -23.14
CA ALA A 278 4.95 -10.30 -24.27
C ALA A 278 5.44 -8.85 -24.46
N VAL A 279 5.65 -8.09 -23.38
CA VAL A 279 6.24 -6.74 -23.42
C VAL A 279 7.62 -6.79 -24.08
N ALA A 280 8.49 -7.72 -23.68
CA ALA A 280 9.81 -7.86 -24.26
C ALA A 280 9.75 -8.20 -25.77
N VAL A 281 8.86 -9.12 -26.15
CA VAL A 281 8.64 -9.49 -27.57
C VAL A 281 8.09 -8.32 -28.38
N MET A 282 7.12 -7.59 -27.83
CA MET A 282 6.57 -6.40 -28.49
C MET A 282 7.62 -5.30 -28.65
N ALA A 283 8.40 -5.01 -27.61
CA ALA A 283 9.47 -4.02 -27.67
C ALA A 283 10.52 -4.40 -28.74
N MET A 284 10.94 -5.69 -28.80
CA MET A 284 11.84 -6.18 -29.84
C MET A 284 11.21 -6.11 -31.25
N GLY A 285 9.93 -6.47 -31.37
CA GLY A 285 9.19 -6.37 -32.63
C GLY A 285 9.08 -4.95 -33.14
N LEU A 286 8.74 -4.00 -32.25
CA LEU A 286 8.70 -2.57 -32.58
C LEU A 286 10.08 -2.05 -32.98
N ALA A 287 11.14 -2.42 -32.27
CA ALA A 287 12.52 -2.07 -32.64
C ALA A 287 12.91 -2.65 -34.00
N ALA A 288 12.54 -3.90 -34.30
CA ALA A 288 12.79 -4.54 -35.59
C ALA A 288 12.04 -3.84 -36.74
N ILE A 289 10.77 -3.48 -36.55
CA ILE A 289 10.00 -2.73 -37.53
C ILE A 289 10.64 -1.35 -37.77
N GLY A 290 11.02 -0.64 -36.72
CA GLY A 290 11.68 0.66 -36.81
C GLY A 290 13.01 0.61 -37.55
N ALA A 291 13.74 -0.51 -37.53
CA ALA A 291 14.98 -0.72 -38.26
C ALA A 291 14.75 -1.02 -39.76
N THR A 292 13.51 -1.12 -40.23
CA THR A 292 13.18 -1.32 -41.66
C THR A 292 12.96 0.01 -42.38
N ARG A 293 13.04 0.00 -43.74
CA ARG A 293 12.69 1.16 -44.56
C ARG A 293 11.26 1.65 -44.30
N MET A 294 10.33 0.74 -44.01
CA MET A 294 8.96 1.08 -43.65
C MET A 294 8.87 1.86 -42.32
N GLY A 295 9.77 1.57 -41.38
CA GLY A 295 9.87 2.32 -40.13
C GLY A 295 10.39 3.75 -40.36
N GLU A 296 11.34 3.94 -41.28
CA GLU A 296 11.82 5.27 -41.69
C GLU A 296 10.71 6.09 -42.37
N GLU A 297 9.99 5.50 -43.32
CA GLU A 297 8.87 6.17 -44.03
C GLU A 297 7.71 6.55 -43.11
N LEU A 298 7.43 5.78 -42.09
CA LEU A 298 6.40 6.06 -41.09
C LEU A 298 6.85 7.03 -39.99
N GLY A 299 8.07 7.51 -40.01
CA GLY A 299 8.64 8.36 -38.96
C GLY A 299 8.69 7.67 -37.60
N PHE A 300 8.93 6.34 -37.61
CA PHE A 300 8.87 5.47 -36.43
C PHE A 300 9.82 5.90 -35.32
N TRP A 301 11.00 6.45 -35.71
CA TRP A 301 12.03 6.96 -34.80
C TRP A 301 11.84 8.44 -34.46
N SER A 302 10.79 9.11 -34.98
CA SER A 302 10.46 10.46 -34.53
C SER A 302 10.15 10.45 -33.04
N TYR A 303 10.73 11.37 -32.29
CA TYR A 303 10.49 11.53 -30.87
C TYR A 303 8.99 11.69 -30.52
N ARG A 304 8.17 12.19 -31.45
CA ARG A 304 6.71 12.31 -31.33
C ARG A 304 6.00 10.95 -31.25
N SER A 305 6.58 9.90 -31.88
CA SER A 305 6.02 8.54 -31.86
C SER A 305 6.35 7.76 -30.59
N TRP A 306 7.39 8.12 -29.85
CA TRP A 306 7.89 7.35 -28.70
C TRP A 306 6.85 7.10 -27.60
N PRO A 307 6.03 8.09 -27.16
CA PRO A 307 5.01 7.85 -26.13
C PRO A 307 4.03 6.76 -26.54
N PHE A 308 3.66 6.75 -27.82
CA PHE A 308 2.72 5.78 -28.39
C PHE A 308 3.33 4.38 -28.50
N LEU A 309 4.57 4.30 -28.95
CA LEU A 309 5.30 3.02 -29.04
C LEU A 309 5.48 2.38 -27.66
N VAL A 310 5.80 3.17 -26.65
CA VAL A 310 5.90 2.67 -25.26
C VAL A 310 4.53 2.23 -24.75
N ALA A 311 3.46 2.99 -25.00
CA ALA A 311 2.10 2.61 -24.63
C ALA A 311 1.69 1.26 -25.24
N ILE A 312 1.96 1.05 -26.53
CA ILE A 312 1.72 -0.24 -27.20
C ILE A 312 2.55 -1.33 -26.55
N ALA A 313 3.85 -1.13 -26.36
CA ALA A 313 4.74 -2.14 -25.80
C ALA A 313 4.31 -2.64 -24.42
N ILE A 314 3.83 -1.75 -23.54
CA ILE A 314 3.41 -2.11 -22.18
C ILE A 314 1.97 -2.60 -22.07
N THR A 315 1.16 -2.49 -23.12
CA THR A 315 -0.27 -2.88 -23.10
C THR A 315 -0.53 -4.30 -22.56
N PRO A 316 0.30 -5.33 -22.83
CA PRO A 316 0.09 -6.66 -22.26
C PRO A 316 0.05 -6.70 -20.73
N LEU A 317 0.68 -5.73 -20.04
CA LEU A 317 0.62 -5.64 -18.57
C LEU A 317 -0.79 -5.31 -18.04
N ALA A 318 -1.69 -4.83 -18.88
CA ALA A 318 -3.09 -4.61 -18.48
C ALA A 318 -3.80 -5.93 -18.12
N VAL A 319 -3.41 -7.06 -18.72
CA VAL A 319 -4.06 -8.36 -18.52
C VAL A 319 -4.00 -8.84 -17.08
N PRO A 320 -2.83 -8.98 -16.44
CA PRO A 320 -2.77 -9.36 -15.02
C PRO A 320 -3.42 -8.33 -14.09
N GLY A 321 -3.36 -7.04 -14.44
CA GLY A 321 -4.06 -5.98 -13.72
C GLY A 321 -5.57 -6.18 -13.73
N TYR A 322 -6.15 -6.44 -14.89
CA TYR A 322 -7.58 -6.73 -15.06
C TYR A 322 -8.02 -7.98 -14.30
N LEU A 323 -7.25 -9.07 -14.40
CA LEU A 323 -7.55 -10.32 -13.69
C LEU A 323 -7.57 -10.11 -12.17
N ALA A 324 -6.63 -9.32 -11.64
CA ALA A 324 -6.59 -8.99 -10.23
C ALA A 324 -7.81 -8.18 -9.78
N LEU A 325 -8.24 -7.17 -10.57
CA LEU A 325 -9.43 -6.36 -10.25
C LEU A 325 -10.73 -7.17 -10.29
N VAL A 326 -10.89 -8.04 -11.29
CA VAL A 326 -12.07 -8.90 -11.39
C VAL A 326 -12.19 -9.84 -10.20
N GLU A 327 -11.07 -10.43 -9.75
CA GLU A 327 -11.11 -11.31 -8.60
C GLU A 327 -11.33 -10.54 -7.29
N GLU A 328 -10.81 -9.33 -7.15
CA GLU A 328 -11.12 -8.46 -6.01
C GLU A 328 -12.60 -8.12 -5.92
N ASP A 329 -13.25 -7.82 -7.03
CA ASP A 329 -14.69 -7.59 -7.05
C ASP A 329 -15.46 -8.85 -6.60
N ARG A 330 -15.04 -10.04 -7.02
CA ARG A 330 -15.59 -11.30 -6.55
C ARG A 330 -15.39 -11.53 -5.04
N ILE A 331 -14.18 -11.20 -4.54
CA ILE A 331 -13.88 -11.28 -3.10
C ILE A 331 -14.79 -10.34 -2.32
N MET A 332 -15.00 -9.10 -2.78
CA MET A 332 -15.90 -8.15 -2.13
C MET A 332 -17.35 -8.66 -2.10
N ARG A 333 -17.85 -9.20 -3.20
CA ARG A 333 -19.19 -9.79 -3.26
C ARG A 333 -19.33 -11.03 -2.35
N ARG A 334 -18.29 -11.86 -2.22
CA ARG A 334 -18.27 -12.96 -1.24
C ARG A 334 -18.31 -12.44 0.20
N ASN A 335 -17.58 -11.38 0.50
CA ASN A 335 -17.62 -10.71 1.81
C ASN A 335 -19.02 -10.21 2.16
N ASP A 336 -19.76 -9.68 1.20
CA ASP A 336 -21.14 -9.19 1.43
C ASP A 336 -22.10 -10.33 1.79
N GLN A 337 -21.88 -11.54 1.29
CA GLN A 337 -22.74 -12.70 1.54
C GLN A 337 -22.37 -13.48 2.82
N PHE A 338 -21.14 -13.38 3.28
CA PHE A 338 -20.64 -14.17 4.42
C PHE A 338 -21.43 -13.93 5.73
N PRO A 339 -21.84 -12.71 6.11
CA PRO A 339 -22.63 -12.48 7.32
C PRO A 339 -23.98 -13.20 7.31
N ALA A 340 -24.65 -13.24 6.17
CA ALA A 340 -25.93 -13.96 6.01
C ALA A 340 -25.72 -15.47 6.12
N PHE A 341 -24.69 -15.99 5.46
CA PHE A 341 -24.34 -17.42 5.54
C PHE A 341 -24.03 -17.88 6.96
N ILE A 342 -23.12 -17.19 7.67
CA ILE A 342 -22.69 -17.62 9.01
C ILE A 342 -23.82 -17.54 10.03
N ARG A 343 -24.69 -16.52 9.92
CA ARG A 343 -25.88 -16.36 10.76
C ARG A 343 -26.91 -17.46 10.52
N ALA A 344 -27.15 -17.80 9.23
CA ALA A 344 -28.03 -18.90 8.86
C ALA A 344 -27.51 -20.24 9.35
N LEU A 345 -26.19 -20.43 9.36
CA LEU A 345 -25.55 -21.64 9.89
C LEU A 345 -25.83 -21.78 11.40
N GLY A 346 -25.60 -20.72 12.19
CA GLY A 346 -25.84 -20.74 13.64
C GLY A 346 -27.30 -21.02 14.01
N SER A 347 -28.22 -20.31 13.37
CA SER A 347 -29.67 -20.50 13.64
C SER A 347 -30.16 -21.87 13.19
N SER A 348 -29.66 -22.44 12.10
CA SER A 348 -30.04 -23.77 11.62
C SER A 348 -29.50 -24.90 12.51
N ALA A 349 -28.31 -24.73 13.09
CA ALA A 349 -27.71 -25.70 14.00
C ALA A 349 -28.47 -25.78 15.33
N GLU A 350 -28.88 -24.64 15.89
CA GLU A 350 -29.57 -24.56 17.20
C GLU A 350 -31.03 -24.99 17.11
N ALA A 351 -31.78 -24.48 16.12
CA ALA A 351 -33.25 -24.72 16.02
C ALA A 351 -33.64 -26.18 15.89
N LYS A 352 -32.73 -27.07 15.52
CA LYS A 352 -33.00 -28.48 15.24
C LYS A 352 -32.12 -29.46 16.02
N SER A 353 -31.31 -29.01 16.96
CA SER A 353 -30.28 -29.83 17.64
C SER A 353 -29.48 -30.72 16.68
N ILE A 354 -29.23 -30.22 15.46
CA ILE A 354 -28.64 -30.96 14.36
C ILE A 354 -27.16 -30.64 14.33
N ALA A 355 -26.33 -31.65 14.10
CA ALA A 355 -24.90 -31.43 13.89
C ALA A 355 -24.66 -30.37 12.81
N ALA A 356 -23.70 -29.46 13.04
CA ALA A 356 -23.35 -28.35 12.13
C ALA A 356 -23.17 -28.78 10.67
N VAL A 357 -22.72 -30.03 10.44
CA VAL A 357 -22.57 -30.65 9.11
C VAL A 357 -23.92 -30.81 8.39
N THR A 358 -24.98 -31.19 9.11
CA THR A 358 -26.32 -31.37 8.52
C THR A 358 -26.96 -30.02 8.21
N ALA A 359 -26.77 -29.01 9.08
CA ALA A 359 -27.19 -27.64 8.82
C ALA A 359 -26.50 -27.09 7.56
N LEU A 360 -25.19 -27.29 7.45
CA LEU A 360 -24.40 -26.86 6.29
C LEU A 360 -24.85 -27.53 4.98
N ARG A 361 -25.20 -28.84 5.02
CA ARG A 361 -25.75 -29.57 3.87
C ARG A 361 -27.08 -28.96 3.38
N LYS A 362 -27.90 -28.44 4.27
CA LYS A 362 -29.13 -27.73 3.88
C LYS A 362 -28.81 -26.37 3.27
N LEU A 363 -27.91 -25.63 3.88
CA LEU A 363 -27.49 -24.31 3.41
C LEU A 363 -26.76 -24.36 2.07
N SER A 364 -26.07 -25.46 1.75
CA SER A 364 -25.40 -25.62 0.44
C SER A 364 -26.39 -25.68 -0.75
N ARG A 365 -27.69 -25.82 -0.50
CA ARG A 365 -28.76 -25.75 -1.51
C ARG A 365 -29.36 -24.36 -1.69
N HIS A 366 -29.02 -23.41 -0.81
CA HIS A 366 -29.43 -22.01 -0.91
C HIS A 366 -28.40 -21.22 -1.72
N ASP A 367 -28.88 -20.22 -2.44
CA ASP A 367 -28.03 -19.34 -3.21
C ASP A 367 -27.47 -18.22 -2.32
N PHE A 368 -26.16 -18.19 -2.16
CA PHE A 368 -25.37 -17.13 -1.53
C PHE A 368 -24.50 -16.41 -2.55
N GLY A 369 -24.96 -16.32 -3.81
CA GLY A 369 -24.22 -15.69 -4.88
C GLY A 369 -22.82 -16.29 -5.07
N PRO A 370 -21.77 -15.48 -5.23
CA PRO A 370 -20.41 -15.99 -5.48
C PRO A 370 -19.83 -16.87 -4.36
N LEU A 371 -20.44 -16.89 -3.16
CA LEU A 371 -20.01 -17.73 -2.04
C LEU A 371 -20.56 -19.16 -2.11
N THR A 372 -21.63 -19.40 -2.89
CA THR A 372 -22.33 -20.70 -2.95
C THR A 372 -21.39 -21.84 -3.27
N ALA A 373 -20.53 -21.71 -4.29
CA ALA A 373 -19.58 -22.76 -4.68
C ALA A 373 -18.62 -23.13 -3.54
N ASN A 374 -18.14 -22.14 -2.77
CA ASN A 374 -17.26 -22.36 -1.62
C ASN A 374 -18.00 -23.09 -0.48
N ILE A 375 -19.28 -22.75 -0.25
CA ILE A 375 -20.13 -23.42 0.76
C ILE A 375 -20.38 -24.88 0.38
N VAL A 376 -20.67 -25.17 -0.88
CA VAL A 376 -20.82 -26.54 -1.40
C VAL A 376 -19.55 -27.35 -1.16
N GLY A 377 -18.37 -26.79 -1.53
CA GLY A 377 -17.09 -27.45 -1.29
C GLY A 377 -16.79 -27.70 0.19
N LEU A 378 -17.14 -26.75 1.08
CA LEU A 378 -17.03 -26.93 2.53
C LEU A 378 -17.96 -28.07 3.02
N SER A 379 -19.21 -28.07 2.58
CA SER A 379 -20.19 -29.11 2.93
C SER A 379 -19.75 -30.51 2.50
N GLN A 380 -19.21 -30.64 1.30
CA GLN A 380 -18.66 -31.92 0.77
C GLN A 380 -17.50 -32.42 1.65
N ARG A 381 -16.52 -31.58 1.95
CA ARG A 381 -15.36 -31.95 2.79
C ARG A 381 -15.77 -32.41 4.18
N LEU A 382 -16.67 -31.70 4.81
CA LEU A 382 -17.16 -32.08 6.15
C LEU A 382 -18.02 -33.36 6.11
N SER A 383 -18.81 -33.58 5.06
CA SER A 383 -19.60 -34.80 4.90
C SER A 383 -18.76 -36.03 4.61
N THR A 384 -17.58 -35.88 4.02
CA THR A 384 -16.60 -36.96 3.79
C THR A 384 -15.68 -37.21 4.99
N GLY A 385 -15.90 -36.53 6.10
CA GLY A 385 -15.15 -36.76 7.34
C GLY A 385 -13.77 -36.08 7.41
N ILE A 386 -13.47 -35.13 6.51
CA ILE A 386 -12.24 -34.35 6.59
C ILE A 386 -12.29 -33.47 7.85
N ASP A 387 -11.16 -33.35 8.54
CA ASP A 387 -11.05 -32.52 9.76
C ASP A 387 -11.68 -31.14 9.58
N ALA A 388 -12.47 -30.73 10.58
CA ALA A 388 -13.21 -29.48 10.52
C ALA A 388 -12.30 -28.26 10.39
N ARG A 389 -11.18 -28.20 11.12
CA ARG A 389 -10.23 -27.09 11.06
C ARG A 389 -9.61 -26.98 9.66
N ALA A 390 -9.19 -28.10 9.09
CA ALA A 390 -8.62 -28.15 7.75
C ALA A 390 -9.65 -27.73 6.67
N SER A 391 -10.89 -28.21 6.81
CA SER A 391 -11.99 -27.90 5.88
C SER A 391 -12.35 -26.42 5.87
N TRP A 392 -12.48 -25.79 7.04
CA TRP A 392 -12.77 -24.37 7.18
C TRP A 392 -11.60 -23.48 6.75
N ARG A 393 -10.36 -23.86 7.09
CA ARG A 393 -9.16 -23.14 6.64
C ARG A 393 -9.07 -23.15 5.12
N ARG A 394 -9.38 -24.27 4.49
CA ARG A 394 -9.44 -24.38 3.02
C ARG A 394 -10.59 -23.56 2.43
N PHE A 395 -11.77 -23.56 3.07
CA PHE A 395 -12.89 -22.70 2.68
C PHE A 395 -12.47 -21.21 2.71
N GLY A 396 -11.86 -20.74 3.80
CA GLY A 396 -11.35 -19.38 3.90
C GLY A 396 -10.35 -19.03 2.79
N ALA A 397 -9.43 -19.96 2.48
CA ALA A 397 -8.49 -19.77 1.38
C ALA A 397 -9.19 -19.68 0.02
N GLU A 398 -10.10 -20.62 -0.29
CA GLU A 398 -10.83 -20.69 -1.56
C GLU A 398 -11.74 -19.48 -1.81
N THR A 399 -12.19 -18.78 -0.76
CA THR A 399 -12.92 -17.50 -0.92
C THR A 399 -12.02 -16.37 -1.39
N GLY A 400 -10.70 -16.50 -1.27
CA GLY A 400 -9.72 -15.46 -1.54
C GLY A 400 -9.72 -14.32 -0.53
N SER A 401 -10.66 -14.27 0.43
CA SER A 401 -10.82 -13.19 1.39
C SER A 401 -10.04 -13.44 2.69
N ASP A 402 -9.14 -12.51 3.05
CA ASP A 402 -8.46 -12.53 4.35
C ASP A 402 -9.45 -12.41 5.53
N LEU A 403 -10.49 -11.61 5.34
CA LEU A 403 -11.51 -11.39 6.37
C LEU A 403 -12.33 -12.67 6.62
N ILE A 404 -12.85 -13.30 5.55
CA ILE A 404 -13.59 -14.58 5.68
C ILE A 404 -12.71 -15.65 6.29
N ALA A 405 -11.44 -15.75 5.90
CA ALA A 405 -10.51 -16.74 6.44
C ALA A 405 -10.35 -16.58 7.96
N LYS A 406 -10.08 -15.36 8.44
CA LYS A 406 -9.92 -15.06 9.87
C LYS A 406 -11.19 -15.32 10.68
N PHE A 407 -12.34 -14.89 10.19
CA PHE A 407 -13.61 -15.11 10.89
C PHE A 407 -14.08 -16.57 10.86
N SER A 408 -13.73 -17.30 9.80
CA SER A 408 -13.95 -18.74 9.73
C SER A 408 -13.11 -19.51 10.76
N ASP A 409 -11.85 -19.11 10.95
CA ASP A 409 -10.98 -19.68 11.99
C ASP A 409 -11.56 -19.41 13.39
N MET A 410 -12.04 -18.18 13.65
CA MET A 410 -12.69 -17.84 14.93
C MET A 410 -13.93 -18.71 15.19
N TYR A 411 -14.75 -18.96 14.16
CA TYR A 411 -15.92 -19.85 14.29
C TYR A 411 -15.52 -21.26 14.70
N VAL A 412 -14.51 -21.83 14.05
CA VAL A 412 -14.03 -23.19 14.36
C VAL A 412 -13.45 -23.27 15.77
N GLU A 413 -12.67 -22.27 16.19
CA GLU A 413 -12.12 -22.23 17.54
C GLU A 413 -13.20 -22.14 18.61
N GLY A 414 -14.18 -21.23 18.43
CA GLY A 414 -15.30 -21.10 19.33
C GLY A 414 -16.18 -22.36 19.39
N PHE A 415 -16.41 -22.99 18.24
CA PHE A 415 -17.16 -24.25 18.17
C PHE A 415 -16.44 -25.39 18.91
N ARG A 416 -15.10 -25.49 18.77
CA ARG A 416 -14.30 -26.48 19.50
C ARG A 416 -14.20 -26.19 21.00
N ALA A 417 -14.32 -24.94 21.41
CA ALA A 417 -14.39 -24.56 22.81
C ALA A 417 -15.77 -24.85 23.43
N GLY A 418 -16.75 -25.30 22.63
CA GLY A 418 -18.10 -25.64 23.09
C GLY A 418 -19.09 -24.48 23.00
N GLY A 419 -18.75 -23.40 22.28
CA GLY A 419 -19.57 -22.20 22.19
C GLY A 419 -20.95 -22.45 21.61
N ARG A 420 -21.95 -21.68 22.08
CA ARG A 420 -23.33 -21.72 21.57
C ARG A 420 -23.35 -21.18 20.14
N SER A 421 -23.70 -22.05 19.19
CA SER A 421 -23.57 -21.77 17.75
C SER A 421 -24.24 -20.46 17.32
N ARG A 422 -25.45 -20.16 17.84
CA ARG A 422 -26.20 -18.96 17.49
C ARG A 422 -25.55 -17.68 18.03
N GLU A 423 -25.12 -17.68 19.29
CA GLU A 423 -24.48 -16.53 19.91
C GLU A 423 -23.16 -16.18 19.20
N MET A 424 -22.31 -17.18 19.00
CA MET A 424 -21.05 -17.03 18.26
C MET A 424 -21.26 -16.49 16.85
N THR A 425 -22.20 -17.06 16.09
CA THR A 425 -22.42 -16.64 14.70
C THR A 425 -23.07 -15.27 14.59
N ASN A 426 -23.90 -14.88 15.54
CA ASN A 426 -24.42 -13.52 15.63
C ASN A 426 -23.31 -12.51 15.92
N LEU A 427 -22.42 -12.81 16.88
CA LEU A 427 -21.26 -11.98 17.20
C LEU A 427 -20.33 -11.85 15.98
N ILE A 428 -19.96 -12.97 15.38
CA ILE A 428 -19.15 -13.01 14.15
C ILE A 428 -19.80 -12.17 13.05
N SER A 429 -21.08 -12.37 12.77
CA SER A 429 -21.79 -11.66 11.72
C SER A 429 -21.83 -10.15 11.97
N ARG A 430 -22.17 -9.72 13.21
CA ARG A 430 -22.24 -8.30 13.59
C ARG A 430 -20.88 -7.61 13.42
N ASN A 431 -19.84 -8.20 13.99
CA ASN A 431 -18.49 -7.63 13.94
C ASN A 431 -17.92 -7.64 12.54
N PHE A 432 -18.18 -8.71 11.76
CA PHE A 432 -17.79 -8.77 10.35
C PHE A 432 -18.39 -7.63 9.53
N VAL A 433 -19.70 -7.38 9.65
CA VAL A 433 -20.39 -6.29 8.93
C VAL A 433 -19.78 -4.94 9.30
N ARG A 434 -19.48 -4.71 10.58
CA ARG A 434 -18.89 -3.46 11.05
C ARG A 434 -17.51 -3.21 10.45
N ILE A 435 -16.63 -4.22 10.47
CA ILE A 435 -15.29 -4.14 9.90
C ILE A 435 -15.35 -4.00 8.37
N LEU A 436 -16.24 -4.76 7.72
CA LEU A 436 -16.45 -4.65 6.27
C LEU A 436 -16.91 -3.23 5.87
N GLY A 437 -17.75 -2.60 6.69
CA GLY A 437 -18.18 -1.22 6.50
C GLY A 437 -17.01 -0.24 6.49
N LEU A 438 -16.07 -0.36 7.43
CA LEU A 438 -14.85 0.46 7.48
C LEU A 438 -13.96 0.24 6.25
N ARG A 439 -13.77 -1.03 5.83
CA ARG A 439 -13.01 -1.36 4.61
C ARG A 439 -13.65 -0.79 3.35
N LYS A 440 -14.99 -0.80 3.26
CA LYS A 440 -15.72 -0.18 2.14
C LYS A 440 -15.50 1.34 2.10
N LYS A 441 -15.54 2.03 3.24
CA LYS A 441 -15.21 3.46 3.33
C LYS A 441 -13.79 3.74 2.82
N ARG A 442 -12.80 2.94 3.21
CA ARG A 442 -11.43 3.05 2.72
C ARG A 442 -11.35 2.89 1.19
N TYR A 443 -11.98 1.85 0.66
CA TYR A 443 -12.01 1.61 -0.78
C TYR A 443 -12.68 2.76 -1.54
N GLN A 444 -13.75 3.30 -1.00
CA GLN A 444 -14.47 4.44 -1.57
C GLN A 444 -13.61 5.70 -1.59
N SER A 445 -12.97 6.07 -0.47
CA SER A 445 -12.03 7.18 -0.41
C SER A 445 -10.83 6.98 -1.38
N ALA A 446 -10.30 5.76 -1.49
CA ALA A 446 -9.24 5.47 -2.46
C ALA A 446 -9.73 5.59 -3.90
N SER A 447 -10.98 5.20 -4.23
CA SER A 447 -11.50 5.28 -5.60
C SER A 447 -11.68 6.72 -6.09
N GLU A 448 -11.98 7.67 -5.19
CA GLU A 448 -12.02 9.11 -5.51
C GLU A 448 -10.66 9.61 -6.00
N MET A 449 -9.56 9.08 -5.45
CA MET A 449 -8.21 9.43 -5.89
C MET A 449 -7.96 9.02 -7.34
N THR A 450 -8.64 7.99 -7.86
CA THR A 450 -8.43 7.57 -9.25
C THR A 450 -8.71 8.71 -10.23
N GLY A 451 -9.84 9.42 -10.10
CA GLY A 451 -10.16 10.57 -10.92
C GLY A 451 -9.12 11.69 -10.83
N MET A 452 -8.63 11.96 -9.61
CA MET A 452 -7.57 12.96 -9.37
C MET A 452 -6.26 12.58 -10.07
N LEU A 453 -5.83 11.31 -9.98
CA LEU A 453 -4.61 10.84 -10.63
C LEU A 453 -4.65 10.94 -12.15
N TYR A 454 -5.77 10.56 -12.77
CA TYR A 454 -5.94 10.71 -14.21
C TYR A 454 -5.98 12.18 -14.63
N GLY A 455 -6.66 13.06 -13.87
CA GLY A 455 -6.66 14.50 -14.12
C GLY A 455 -5.27 15.11 -14.02
N VAL A 456 -4.51 14.76 -13.00
CA VAL A 456 -3.11 15.18 -12.82
C VAL A 456 -2.25 14.66 -13.97
N MET A 457 -2.44 13.41 -14.41
CA MET A 457 -1.70 12.82 -15.52
C MET A 457 -1.93 13.57 -16.83
N ILE A 458 -3.18 13.97 -17.11
CA ILE A 458 -3.49 14.80 -18.26
C ILE A 458 -2.75 16.14 -18.16
N ALA A 459 -2.82 16.80 -16.99
CA ALA A 459 -2.20 18.10 -16.78
C ALA A 459 -0.65 18.03 -16.92
N ILE A 460 -0.01 17.01 -16.34
CA ILE A 460 1.45 16.78 -16.48
C ILE A 460 1.81 16.59 -17.94
N SER A 461 1.14 15.67 -18.61
CA SER A 461 1.44 15.34 -20.01
C SER A 461 1.25 16.57 -20.90
N PHE A 462 0.15 17.31 -20.72
CA PHE A 462 -0.09 18.54 -21.45
C PHE A 462 1.02 19.58 -21.22
N ALA A 463 1.36 19.86 -19.95
CA ALA A 463 2.37 20.86 -19.62
C ALA A 463 3.76 20.47 -20.16
N MET A 464 4.13 19.20 -20.10
CA MET A 464 5.43 18.73 -20.54
C MET A 464 5.53 18.70 -22.06
N TYR A 465 4.52 18.18 -22.76
CA TYR A 465 4.57 18.11 -24.23
C TYR A 465 4.41 19.50 -24.88
N ILE A 466 3.59 20.39 -24.34
CA ILE A 466 3.51 21.76 -24.86
C ILE A 466 4.86 22.50 -24.65
N THR A 467 5.56 22.23 -23.57
CA THR A 467 6.89 22.80 -23.32
C THR A 467 7.89 22.36 -24.40
N VAL A 468 7.89 21.08 -24.79
CA VAL A 468 8.76 20.58 -25.88
C VAL A 468 8.42 21.24 -27.21
N GLU A 469 7.14 21.27 -27.57
CA GLU A 469 6.70 21.85 -28.84
C GLU A 469 6.98 23.36 -28.93
N VAL A 470 6.84 24.10 -27.84
CA VAL A 470 7.19 25.53 -27.78
C VAL A 470 8.69 25.73 -27.94
N LEU A 471 9.52 24.92 -27.24
CA LEU A 471 10.97 25.03 -27.33
C LEU A 471 11.48 24.67 -28.75
N ASP A 472 10.93 23.62 -29.36
CA ASP A 472 11.23 23.23 -30.75
C ASP A 472 10.96 24.40 -31.71
N ARG A 473 9.81 25.05 -31.60
CA ARG A 473 9.45 26.19 -32.46
C ARG A 473 10.35 27.40 -32.23
N ILE A 474 10.65 27.72 -30.99
CA ILE A 474 11.60 28.80 -30.66
C ILE A 474 12.95 28.50 -31.28
N GLN A 475 13.44 27.27 -31.23
CA GLN A 475 14.70 26.85 -31.81
C GLN A 475 14.70 27.02 -33.36
N ARG A 476 13.62 26.63 -34.02
CA ARG A 476 13.48 26.83 -35.49
C ARG A 476 13.46 28.31 -35.87
N LEU A 477 12.71 29.14 -35.14
CA LEU A 477 12.68 30.59 -35.36
C LEU A 477 14.07 31.21 -35.24
N TYR A 478 14.90 30.78 -34.29
CA TYR A 478 16.27 31.26 -34.17
C TYR A 478 17.18 30.79 -35.34
N GLN A 479 16.97 29.58 -35.85
CA GLN A 479 17.71 29.07 -37.03
C GLN A 479 17.35 29.85 -38.29
N ASP A 480 16.10 30.23 -38.50
CA ASP A 480 15.64 30.97 -39.67
C ASP A 480 16.08 32.45 -39.65
N VAL A 481 16.30 33.06 -38.47
CA VAL A 481 16.74 34.46 -38.36
C VAL A 481 18.24 34.64 -38.57
N GLN A 482 19.04 33.58 -38.67
CA GLN A 482 20.46 33.63 -39.00
C GLN A 482 20.73 33.94 -40.49
N THR A 483 20.25 35.10 -40.96
CA THR A 483 20.71 35.70 -42.23
C THR A 483 22.02 36.47 -41.99
N PRO A 484 22.99 36.47 -42.96
CA PRO A 484 24.40 36.80 -42.70
C PRO A 484 24.76 38.28 -42.61
N VAL A 485 23.85 39.15 -42.23
CA VAL A 485 24.14 40.60 -42.19
C VAL A 485 23.74 41.17 -40.81
N ALA A 486 24.70 41.46 -40.00
CA ALA A 486 24.64 42.43 -38.88
C ALA A 486 24.69 41.97 -37.42
N PHE A 487 25.12 40.77 -37.07
CA PHE A 487 25.30 40.47 -35.62
C PHE A 487 26.64 39.81 -35.29
N GLU A 488 27.79 40.40 -35.71
CA GLU A 488 29.10 40.02 -35.16
C GLU A 488 29.24 40.23 -33.64
N THR A 489 28.33 40.96 -33.02
CA THR A 489 28.35 41.25 -31.57
C THR A 489 27.42 40.35 -30.75
N VAL A 490 26.59 39.50 -31.37
CA VAL A 490 25.68 38.55 -30.68
C VAL A 490 26.12 37.09 -30.89
N ALA A 491 27.26 36.88 -31.54
CA ALA A 491 27.90 35.56 -31.78
C ALA A 491 28.43 34.86 -30.51
N VAL A 492 28.05 35.31 -29.32
CA VAL A 492 28.38 34.65 -28.04
C VAL A 492 27.33 33.59 -27.65
N LEU A 493 26.25 33.49 -28.38
CA LEU A 493 25.24 32.45 -28.16
C LEU A 493 25.48 31.35 -29.21
N GLU A 494 26.46 30.46 -28.98
CA GLU A 494 26.47 29.15 -29.59
C GLU A 494 25.23 28.38 -29.12
N TYR A 495 24.14 28.53 -29.87
CA TYR A 495 22.84 27.92 -29.55
C TYR A 495 22.80 26.44 -29.93
N SER A 496 23.53 25.59 -29.20
CA SER A 496 23.18 24.19 -29.10
C SER A 496 22.19 24.01 -27.93
N PHE A 497 20.93 24.48 -28.12
CA PHE A 497 19.98 24.54 -27.03
C PHE A 497 19.66 23.21 -26.41
N PHE A 498 19.38 22.20 -27.19
CA PHE A 498 19.13 20.82 -26.74
C PHE A 498 18.94 19.92 -27.98
N SER A 499 19.16 18.64 -27.83
CA SER A 499 18.63 17.69 -28.78
C SER A 499 17.18 17.40 -28.42
N GLU A 500 16.25 17.62 -29.35
CA GLU A 500 14.81 17.35 -29.20
C GLU A 500 14.56 15.93 -28.72
N GLU A 501 15.32 14.97 -29.29
CA GLU A 501 15.27 13.56 -28.91
C GLU A 501 15.60 13.31 -27.44
N LEU A 502 16.68 13.92 -26.92
CA LEU A 502 17.04 13.78 -25.52
C LEU A 502 15.97 14.36 -24.59
N MET A 503 15.41 15.51 -24.95
CA MET A 503 14.36 16.18 -24.19
C MET A 503 13.10 15.32 -24.15
N ALA A 504 12.63 14.84 -25.31
CA ALA A 504 11.50 13.94 -25.42
C ALA A 504 11.71 12.64 -24.63
N GLY A 505 12.93 12.09 -24.68
CA GLY A 505 13.31 10.90 -23.91
C GLY A 505 13.24 11.14 -22.39
N ILE A 506 13.74 12.27 -21.92
CA ILE A 506 13.72 12.65 -20.50
C ILE A 506 12.26 12.83 -20.04
N ILE A 507 11.40 13.48 -20.82
CA ILE A 507 9.97 13.64 -20.51
C ILE A 507 9.24 12.30 -20.54
N LEU A 508 9.56 11.43 -21.47
CA LEU A 508 8.99 10.07 -21.50
C LEU A 508 9.32 9.29 -20.23
N VAL A 509 10.56 9.39 -19.74
CA VAL A 509 10.96 8.78 -18.45
C VAL A 509 10.14 9.36 -17.30
N LEU A 510 9.93 10.69 -17.27
CA LEU A 510 9.07 11.32 -16.25
C LEU A 510 7.65 10.78 -16.29
N VAL A 511 7.04 10.76 -17.47
CA VAL A 511 5.67 10.30 -17.68
C VAL A 511 5.49 8.84 -17.24
N VAL A 512 6.42 7.97 -17.65
CA VAL A 512 6.37 6.54 -17.30
C VAL A 512 6.60 6.31 -15.80
N SER A 513 7.59 7.00 -15.20
CA SER A 513 7.85 6.88 -13.76
C SER A 513 6.69 7.40 -12.92
N HIS A 514 6.15 8.57 -13.27
CA HIS A 514 4.98 9.14 -12.60
C HIS A 514 3.75 8.22 -12.70
N SER A 515 3.46 7.69 -13.90
CA SER A 515 2.34 6.74 -14.11
C SER A 515 2.49 5.50 -13.22
N PHE A 516 3.71 4.95 -13.12
CA PHE A 516 3.98 3.77 -12.32
C PHE A 516 3.83 4.03 -10.82
N ILE A 517 4.43 5.12 -10.33
CA ILE A 517 4.38 5.50 -8.90
C ILE A 517 2.94 5.84 -8.49
N SER A 518 2.21 6.61 -9.31
CA SER A 518 0.81 6.96 -9.07
C SER A 518 -0.10 5.73 -9.03
N ALA A 519 0.09 4.78 -9.95
CA ALA A 519 -0.66 3.53 -9.94
C ALA A 519 -0.37 2.68 -8.68
N LEU A 520 0.88 2.64 -8.22
CA LEU A 520 1.24 1.97 -6.97
C LEU A 520 0.64 2.68 -5.74
N LEU A 521 0.68 4.02 -5.73
CA LEU A 521 0.12 4.83 -4.65
C LEU A 521 -1.37 4.54 -4.47
N PHE A 522 -2.14 4.52 -5.55
CA PHE A 522 -3.55 4.14 -5.53
C PHE A 522 -3.76 2.76 -4.88
N ARG A 523 -2.95 1.76 -5.26
CA ARG A 523 -3.08 0.40 -4.71
C ARG A 523 -2.70 0.28 -3.24
N VAL A 524 -1.71 1.03 -2.79
CA VAL A 524 -1.37 1.13 -1.37
C VAL A 524 -2.52 1.73 -0.56
N MET A 525 -3.15 2.79 -1.07
CA MET A 525 -4.28 3.44 -0.41
C MET A 525 -5.53 2.57 -0.40
N SER A 526 -5.87 1.88 -1.49
CA SER A 526 -7.03 0.99 -1.57
C SER A 526 -6.88 -0.33 -0.80
N GLY A 527 -5.65 -0.76 -0.49
CA GLY A 527 -5.37 -2.04 0.17
C GLY A 527 -5.55 -3.28 -0.71
N GLY A 528 -5.64 -3.11 -2.03
CA GLY A 528 -5.82 -4.21 -2.98
C GLY A 528 -4.52 -4.92 -3.38
N HIS A 529 -4.64 -5.93 -4.26
CA HIS A 529 -3.50 -6.68 -4.78
C HIS A 529 -2.60 -5.82 -5.66
N LYS A 530 -1.28 -5.89 -5.48
CA LYS A 530 -0.31 -5.05 -6.22
C LYS A 530 -0.44 -5.17 -7.74
N ALA A 531 -0.77 -6.36 -8.27
CA ALA A 531 -0.96 -6.55 -9.70
C ALA A 531 -2.07 -5.64 -10.29
N GLY A 532 -3.07 -5.26 -9.50
CA GLY A 532 -4.11 -4.32 -9.94
C GLY A 532 -3.59 -2.92 -10.28
N SER A 533 -2.37 -2.53 -9.87
CA SER A 533 -1.76 -1.28 -10.30
C SER A 533 -1.42 -1.27 -11.79
N LEU A 534 -1.14 -2.43 -12.39
CA LEU A 534 -0.66 -2.54 -13.76
C LEU A 534 -1.68 -2.02 -14.79
N ILE A 535 -2.99 -2.20 -14.54
CA ILE A 535 -4.00 -1.65 -15.45
C ILE A 535 -4.03 -0.12 -15.40
N HIS A 536 -3.92 0.48 -14.21
CA HIS A 536 -3.89 1.94 -14.08
C HIS A 536 -2.60 2.52 -14.66
N PHE A 537 -1.47 1.84 -14.46
CA PHE A 537 -0.19 2.21 -15.07
C PHE A 537 -0.31 2.27 -16.60
N VAL A 538 -0.77 1.18 -17.22
CA VAL A 538 -0.96 1.13 -18.69
C VAL A 538 -1.93 2.20 -19.15
N ALA A 539 -3.06 2.38 -18.48
CA ALA A 539 -4.06 3.38 -18.85
C ALA A 539 -3.51 4.82 -18.75
N MET A 540 -2.71 5.14 -17.72
CA MET A 540 -2.09 6.46 -17.57
C MET A 540 -1.07 6.74 -18.68
N VAL A 541 -0.25 5.75 -19.07
CA VAL A 541 0.69 5.92 -20.18
C VAL A 541 -0.06 6.10 -21.50
N TRP A 542 -1.18 5.42 -21.72
CA TRP A 542 -2.05 5.68 -22.89
C TRP A 542 -2.63 7.08 -22.89
N VAL A 543 -3.09 7.57 -21.73
CA VAL A 543 -3.56 8.95 -21.58
C VAL A 543 -2.46 9.94 -21.99
N ALA A 544 -1.23 9.73 -21.51
CA ALA A 544 -0.11 10.59 -21.87
C ALA A 544 0.23 10.53 -23.37
N ALA A 545 0.20 9.33 -23.98
CA ALA A 545 0.42 9.16 -25.41
C ALA A 545 -0.64 9.87 -26.26
N ILE A 546 -1.91 9.81 -25.84
CA ILE A 546 -3.00 10.56 -26.51
C ILE A 546 -2.78 12.06 -26.36
N VAL A 547 -2.46 12.54 -25.16
CA VAL A 547 -2.20 13.97 -24.92
C VAL A 547 -1.03 14.47 -25.76
N SER A 548 0.04 13.68 -25.94
CA SER A 548 1.19 14.07 -26.77
C SER A 548 0.78 14.34 -28.24
N ILE A 549 -0.09 13.49 -28.81
CA ILE A 549 -0.61 13.68 -30.16
C ILE A 549 -1.50 14.94 -30.25
N VAL A 550 -2.41 15.08 -29.28
CA VAL A 550 -3.32 16.24 -29.25
C VAL A 550 -2.55 17.55 -29.14
N VAL A 551 -1.50 17.60 -28.33
CA VAL A 551 -0.65 18.79 -28.19
C VAL A 551 0.11 19.08 -29.49
N ALA A 552 0.69 18.07 -30.14
CA ALA A 552 1.41 18.23 -31.38
C ALA A 552 0.50 18.79 -32.48
N GLU A 553 -0.65 18.19 -32.69
CA GLU A 553 -1.67 18.65 -33.68
C GLU A 553 -2.19 20.06 -33.36
N ALA A 554 -2.49 20.35 -32.10
CA ALA A 554 -2.98 21.66 -31.67
C ALA A 554 -1.92 22.75 -31.93
N MET A 555 -0.65 22.46 -31.67
CA MET A 555 0.46 23.40 -31.91
C MET A 555 0.69 23.63 -33.38
N GLU A 556 0.55 22.62 -34.24
CA GLU A 556 0.64 22.75 -35.70
C GLU A 556 -0.48 23.62 -36.26
N TYR A 557 -1.71 23.47 -35.70
CA TYR A 557 -2.86 24.30 -36.09
C TYR A 557 -2.75 25.76 -35.62
N LEU A 558 -2.26 25.98 -34.38
CA LEU A 558 -2.17 27.33 -33.78
C LEU A 558 -1.03 28.17 -34.35
N MET A 559 0.03 27.54 -34.84
CA MET A 559 1.21 28.22 -35.39
C MET A 559 1.63 27.58 -36.72
N PRO A 560 0.80 27.69 -37.76
CA PRO A 560 1.14 27.14 -39.07
C PRO A 560 2.32 27.89 -39.69
N GLY A 561 3.39 27.18 -40.04
CA GLY A 561 4.51 27.75 -40.80
C GLY A 561 5.68 28.30 -39.95
N ILE A 562 5.70 27.98 -38.65
CA ILE A 562 6.86 28.21 -37.76
C ILE A 562 7.48 26.87 -37.39
#